data_bc97b5beb90ca2b349657ae1fd61e649
#
_entry.id   bc97b5beb90ca2b349657ae1fd61e649
#
_cell.length_a   1.000
_cell.length_b   1.000
_cell.length_c   1.000
_cell.angle_alpha   90.00
_cell.angle_beta   90.00
_cell.angle_gamma   90.00
#
_symmetry.space_group_name_H-M   'P 1'
#
loop_
_entity.id
_entity.type
_entity.pdbx_description
1 polymer ?
#
loop_
_entity_poly.entity_id
_entity_poly.type
_entity_poly.pdbx_seq_one_letter_code
_entity_poly.pdbx_strand_id
1 'polypeptide(L)'
;MAVYKIKDLEVLSGIKAHTLRIWEQRYGILIPERTQTKIRTYTDDELVLLLNIRILLDSGLKISRIAELSKPEIANKVAELKLKTPKGIAQEKLILALIEMDEVMFQSVLEEVISASSLEEAFSECLIPFFERIGVMWLTGTINPAQEHFISNLIRQKIIVEIDKLPIPERKEAPILLYLPEHEWHEIGLLFYQYILRSNGLYTFYLGQSLPYDALVLSIEKTKPLCLVTSWLTSIDGAFAQSYFAQLTTQFPDLRVLAGGAQIGIHQALLQNKITLVKNTKELVQLIKEPHLQSSQAQ
;
A
#
# COMPACT_ATOMS: atom_id res chain seq x y z
N MET A 1 -3.53 18.55 -13.55
CA MET A 1 -2.29 17.75 -13.62
C MET A 1 -1.62 17.81 -12.28
N ALA A 2 -1.34 16.68 -11.67
CA ALA A 2 -0.57 16.64 -10.44
C ALA A 2 0.90 17.00 -10.74
N VAL A 3 1.56 17.61 -9.76
CA VAL A 3 2.95 18.05 -9.87
C VAL A 3 3.75 17.39 -8.77
N TYR A 4 4.73 16.57 -9.14
CA TYR A 4 5.55 15.76 -8.23
C TYR A 4 6.93 16.37 -8.03
N LYS A 5 7.49 16.26 -6.82
CA LYS A 5 8.90 16.47 -6.56
C LYS A 5 9.67 15.16 -6.74
N ILE A 6 10.97 15.23 -6.87
CA ILE A 6 11.81 14.03 -7.07
C ILE A 6 11.71 13.02 -5.91
N LYS A 7 11.39 13.48 -4.71
CA LYS A 7 11.15 12.59 -3.56
C LYS A 7 9.84 11.82 -3.70
N ASP A 8 8.82 12.45 -4.28
CA ASP A 8 7.53 11.80 -4.52
C ASP A 8 7.70 10.71 -5.57
N LEU A 9 8.46 10.99 -6.66
CA LEU A 9 8.82 9.99 -7.66
C LEU A 9 9.63 8.83 -7.06
N GLU A 10 10.57 9.10 -6.14
CA GLU A 10 11.33 8.05 -5.42
C GLU A 10 10.38 7.12 -4.66
N VAL A 11 9.43 7.68 -3.92
CA VAL A 11 8.47 6.90 -3.13
C VAL A 11 7.55 6.08 -4.05
N LEU A 12 6.99 6.70 -5.09
CA LEU A 12 6.00 6.09 -5.98
C LEU A 12 6.62 5.05 -6.93
N SER A 13 7.85 5.29 -7.43
CA SER A 13 8.51 4.37 -8.37
C SER A 13 9.45 3.38 -7.72
N GLY A 14 9.82 3.58 -6.45
CA GLY A 14 10.85 2.81 -5.77
C GLY A 14 12.28 3.05 -6.30
N ILE A 15 12.47 4.01 -7.21
CA ILE A 15 13.78 4.33 -7.80
C ILE A 15 14.40 5.51 -7.06
N LYS A 16 15.60 5.34 -6.53
CA LYS A 16 16.28 6.36 -5.72
C LYS A 16 16.45 7.69 -6.45
N ALA A 17 16.20 8.80 -5.75
CA ALA A 17 16.27 10.15 -6.32
C ALA A 17 17.62 10.47 -7.00
N HIS A 18 18.73 9.94 -6.47
CA HIS A 18 20.04 10.11 -7.12
C HIS A 18 20.13 9.36 -8.46
N THR A 19 19.53 8.17 -8.55
CA THR A 19 19.45 7.39 -9.79
C THR A 19 18.61 8.12 -10.84
N LEU A 20 17.48 8.69 -10.45
CA LEU A 20 16.62 9.50 -11.33
C LEU A 20 17.40 10.69 -11.91
N ARG A 21 18.20 11.40 -11.09
CA ARG A 21 19.05 12.51 -11.57
C ARG A 21 20.11 12.03 -12.57
N ILE A 22 20.71 10.86 -12.36
CA ILE A 22 21.67 10.28 -13.32
C ILE A 22 20.97 9.96 -14.63
N TRP A 23 19.75 9.41 -14.59
CA TRP A 23 18.99 9.07 -15.79
C TRP A 23 18.54 10.32 -16.57
N GLU A 24 18.10 11.37 -15.84
CA GLU A 24 17.83 12.69 -16.43
C GLU A 24 19.04 13.21 -17.21
N GLN A 25 20.23 13.22 -16.57
CA GLN A 25 21.45 13.77 -17.18
C GLN A 25 22.05 12.90 -18.28
N ARG A 26 22.05 11.57 -18.09
CA ARG A 26 22.77 10.67 -18.97
C ARG A 26 21.94 10.18 -20.16
N TYR A 27 20.65 10.03 -19.96
CA TYR A 27 19.75 9.40 -20.93
C TYR A 27 18.63 10.32 -21.39
N GLY A 28 18.38 11.45 -20.72
CA GLY A 28 17.25 12.33 -21.06
C GLY A 28 15.88 11.71 -20.89
N ILE A 29 15.77 10.65 -20.07
CA ILE A 29 14.51 9.90 -19.85
C ILE A 29 13.43 10.77 -19.22
N LEU A 30 13.83 11.68 -18.31
CA LEU A 30 12.94 12.63 -17.64
C LEU A 30 13.29 14.04 -18.07
N ILE A 31 12.29 14.87 -18.27
CA ILE A 31 12.43 16.28 -18.67
C ILE A 31 11.68 17.13 -17.65
N PRO A 32 12.23 17.34 -16.42
CA PRO A 32 11.54 18.11 -15.40
C PRO A 32 11.35 19.56 -15.79
N GLU A 33 10.19 20.08 -15.48
CA GLU A 33 9.99 21.52 -15.40
C GLU A 33 10.68 22.09 -14.15
N ARG A 34 10.94 23.38 -14.14
CA ARG A 34 11.54 24.06 -12.99
C ARG A 34 10.67 25.21 -12.53
N THR A 35 10.36 25.23 -11.24
CA THR A 35 9.69 26.37 -10.63
C THR A 35 10.57 27.63 -10.69
N GLN A 36 9.99 28.79 -10.40
CA GLN A 36 10.74 30.05 -10.26
C GLN A 36 11.90 29.95 -9.26
N THR A 37 11.77 29.07 -8.24
CA THR A 37 12.80 28.76 -7.25
C THR A 37 13.77 27.65 -7.69
N LYS A 38 13.76 27.28 -8.99
CA LYS A 38 14.62 26.24 -9.61
C LYS A 38 14.42 24.83 -9.05
N ILE A 39 13.31 24.55 -8.38
CA ILE A 39 12.97 23.19 -7.92
C ILE A 39 12.45 22.41 -9.13
N ARG A 40 12.92 21.16 -9.29
CA ARG A 40 12.42 20.23 -10.31
C ARG A 40 11.03 19.76 -9.98
N THR A 41 10.16 19.80 -10.97
CA THR A 41 8.80 19.29 -10.93
C THR A 41 8.56 18.34 -12.10
N TYR A 42 7.75 17.33 -11.88
CA TYR A 42 7.46 16.24 -12.81
C TYR A 42 5.95 16.07 -12.93
N THR A 43 5.52 15.60 -14.07
CA THR A 43 4.09 15.41 -14.43
C THR A 43 3.64 13.97 -14.19
N ASP A 44 2.33 13.74 -14.34
CA ASP A 44 1.73 12.40 -14.34
C ASP A 44 2.36 11.50 -15.41
N ASP A 45 2.62 12.04 -16.61
CA ASP A 45 3.25 11.29 -17.72
C ASP A 45 4.65 10.78 -17.36
N GLU A 46 5.42 11.55 -16.60
CA GLU A 46 6.76 11.16 -16.17
C GLU A 46 6.70 10.10 -15.07
N LEU A 47 5.72 10.18 -14.18
CA LEU A 47 5.47 9.12 -13.21
C LEU A 47 5.08 7.81 -13.90
N VAL A 48 4.13 7.84 -14.85
CA VAL A 48 3.73 6.66 -15.64
C VAL A 48 4.92 6.06 -16.39
N LEU A 49 5.75 6.91 -16.99
CA LEU A 49 6.97 6.48 -17.67
C LEU A 49 7.93 5.76 -16.70
N LEU A 50 8.14 6.31 -15.50
CA LEU A 50 9.02 5.68 -14.50
C LEU A 50 8.49 4.34 -14.00
N LEU A 51 7.19 4.21 -13.80
CA LEU A 51 6.58 2.95 -13.39
C LEU A 51 6.74 1.88 -14.49
N ASN A 52 6.58 2.26 -15.75
CA ASN A 52 6.84 1.35 -16.88
C ASN A 52 8.32 0.96 -16.97
N ILE A 53 9.25 1.91 -16.80
CA ILE A 53 10.69 1.64 -16.76
C ILE A 53 11.02 0.65 -15.64
N ARG A 54 10.43 0.83 -14.45
CA ARG A 54 10.63 -0.07 -13.31
C ARG A 54 10.26 -1.51 -13.66
N ILE A 55 9.11 -1.74 -14.30
CA ILE A 55 8.66 -3.07 -14.74
C ILE A 55 9.67 -3.69 -15.72
N LEU A 56 10.20 -2.91 -16.67
CA LEU A 56 11.19 -3.40 -17.62
C LEU A 56 12.52 -3.74 -16.95
N LEU A 57 12.95 -2.95 -15.97
CA LEU A 57 14.16 -3.24 -15.18
C LEU A 57 14.01 -4.54 -14.37
N ASP A 58 12.87 -4.72 -13.72
CA ASP A 58 12.55 -5.92 -12.94
C ASP A 58 12.45 -7.18 -13.84
N SER A 59 12.12 -6.99 -15.13
CA SER A 59 12.17 -8.07 -16.14
C SER A 59 13.58 -8.37 -16.66
N GLY A 60 14.62 -7.64 -16.16
CA GLY A 60 16.01 -7.85 -16.54
C GLY A 60 16.54 -6.97 -17.67
N LEU A 61 15.73 -6.04 -18.21
CA LEU A 61 16.25 -5.09 -19.22
C LEU A 61 17.16 -4.06 -18.56
N LYS A 62 18.26 -3.73 -19.25
CA LYS A 62 19.19 -2.67 -18.79
C LYS A 62 18.64 -1.29 -19.14
N ILE A 63 18.82 -0.31 -18.24
CA ILE A 63 18.37 1.07 -18.45
C ILE A 63 18.88 1.68 -19.76
N SER A 64 20.11 1.35 -20.18
CA SER A 64 20.66 1.84 -21.45
C SER A 64 19.85 1.39 -22.67
N ARG A 65 19.25 0.19 -22.62
CA ARG A 65 18.38 -0.31 -23.68
C ARG A 65 16.99 0.28 -23.62
N ILE A 66 16.48 0.52 -22.42
CA ILE A 66 15.18 1.15 -22.23
C ILE A 66 15.23 2.61 -22.71
N ALA A 67 16.35 3.30 -22.49
CA ALA A 67 16.54 4.69 -22.91
C ALA A 67 16.59 4.89 -24.45
N GLU A 68 16.82 3.83 -25.21
CA GLU A 68 16.77 3.84 -26.68
C GLU A 68 15.34 3.78 -27.23
N LEU A 69 14.35 3.46 -26.37
CA LEU A 69 12.95 3.29 -26.76
C LEU A 69 12.16 4.58 -26.55
N SER A 70 11.20 4.83 -27.43
CA SER A 70 10.18 5.87 -27.22
C SER A 70 9.20 5.51 -26.11
N LYS A 71 8.49 6.48 -25.55
CA LYS A 71 7.46 6.25 -24.53
C LYS A 71 6.41 5.22 -24.95
N PRO A 72 5.86 5.25 -26.20
CA PRO A 72 4.95 4.21 -26.67
C PRO A 72 5.58 2.81 -26.76
N GLU A 73 6.83 2.69 -27.19
CA GLU A 73 7.52 1.41 -27.27
C GLU A 73 7.77 0.81 -25.87
N ILE A 74 8.11 1.65 -24.89
CA ILE A 74 8.22 1.25 -23.48
C ILE A 74 6.89 0.70 -22.99
N ALA A 75 5.77 1.43 -23.23
CA ALA A 75 4.43 0.99 -22.84
C ALA A 75 4.04 -0.34 -23.51
N ASN A 76 4.29 -0.49 -24.81
CA ASN A 76 4.01 -1.72 -25.56
C ASN A 76 4.81 -2.91 -25.03
N LYS A 77 6.11 -2.74 -24.74
CA LYS A 77 6.95 -3.82 -24.14
C LYS A 77 6.44 -4.24 -22.78
N VAL A 78 5.99 -3.30 -21.96
CA VAL A 78 5.38 -3.61 -20.67
C VAL A 78 4.09 -4.41 -20.86
N ALA A 79 3.23 -4.01 -21.79
CA ALA A 79 2.01 -4.75 -22.10
C ALA A 79 2.31 -6.18 -22.58
N GLU A 80 3.29 -6.36 -23.48
CA GLU A 80 3.73 -7.68 -23.95
C GLU A 80 4.26 -8.56 -22.81
N LEU A 81 5.02 -7.99 -21.87
CA LEU A 81 5.53 -8.72 -20.70
C LEU A 81 4.40 -9.17 -19.77
N LYS A 82 3.44 -8.29 -19.50
CA LYS A 82 2.28 -8.59 -18.66
C LYS A 82 1.43 -9.71 -19.24
N LEU A 83 1.23 -9.72 -20.56
CA LEU A 83 0.48 -10.76 -21.26
C LEU A 83 1.19 -12.11 -21.35
N LYS A 84 2.45 -12.22 -20.93
CA LYS A 84 3.21 -13.49 -20.89
C LYS A 84 3.00 -14.31 -19.62
N THR A 85 2.39 -13.73 -18.59
CA THR A 85 2.16 -14.41 -17.32
C THR A 85 0.68 -14.53 -17.01
N PRO A 86 0.21 -15.64 -16.41
CA PRO A 86 -1.18 -15.75 -15.97
C PRO A 86 -1.63 -14.60 -15.06
N LYS A 87 -0.75 -14.16 -14.14
CA LYS A 87 -1.00 -13.02 -13.23
C LYS A 87 -1.14 -11.69 -13.99
N GLY A 88 -0.30 -11.46 -14.99
CA GLY A 88 -0.38 -10.28 -15.84
C GLY A 88 -1.66 -10.23 -16.68
N ILE A 89 -2.08 -11.38 -17.22
CA ILE A 89 -3.36 -11.51 -17.94
C ILE A 89 -4.53 -11.20 -16.99
N ALA A 90 -4.51 -11.73 -15.76
CA ALA A 90 -5.54 -11.45 -14.77
C ALA A 90 -5.63 -9.95 -14.44
N GLN A 91 -4.49 -9.27 -14.24
CA GLN A 91 -4.46 -7.83 -13.99
C GLN A 91 -5.07 -7.02 -15.15
N GLU A 92 -4.78 -7.36 -16.42
CA GLU A 92 -5.39 -6.67 -17.58
C GLU A 92 -6.92 -6.90 -17.63
N LYS A 93 -7.39 -8.11 -17.33
CA LYS A 93 -8.82 -8.40 -17.22
C LYS A 93 -9.48 -7.62 -16.08
N LEU A 94 -8.83 -7.49 -14.92
CA LEU A 94 -9.34 -6.69 -13.81
C LEU A 94 -9.42 -5.20 -14.16
N ILE A 95 -8.44 -4.65 -14.91
CA ILE A 95 -8.49 -3.27 -15.42
C ILE A 95 -9.63 -3.10 -16.43
N LEU A 96 -9.82 -4.04 -17.33
CA LEU A 96 -10.93 -3.98 -18.28
C LEU A 96 -12.28 -4.00 -17.53
N ALA A 97 -12.45 -4.89 -16.58
CA ALA A 97 -13.65 -4.97 -15.75
C ALA A 97 -13.89 -3.68 -14.93
N LEU A 98 -12.83 -3.01 -14.47
CA LEU A 98 -12.91 -1.69 -13.84
C LEU A 98 -13.45 -0.63 -14.80
N ILE A 99 -12.90 -0.56 -16.02
CA ILE A 99 -13.27 0.45 -17.02
C ILE A 99 -14.74 0.27 -17.45
N GLU A 100 -15.14 -0.97 -17.72
CA GLU A 100 -16.49 -1.35 -18.16
C GLU A 100 -17.50 -1.44 -16.99
N MET A 101 -17.04 -1.33 -15.75
CA MET A 101 -17.83 -1.58 -14.53
C MET A 101 -18.52 -2.95 -14.56
N ASP A 102 -17.81 -3.97 -15.07
CA ASP A 102 -18.30 -5.35 -15.19
C ASP A 102 -17.98 -6.14 -13.91
N GLU A 103 -18.99 -6.21 -13.02
CA GLU A 103 -18.88 -6.94 -11.74
C GLU A 103 -18.65 -8.42 -11.95
N VAL A 104 -19.35 -9.03 -12.92
CA VAL A 104 -19.28 -10.49 -13.15
C VAL A 104 -17.88 -10.88 -13.60
N MET A 105 -17.32 -10.14 -14.57
CA MET A 105 -15.95 -10.36 -15.02
C MET A 105 -14.95 -10.13 -13.90
N PHE A 106 -15.11 -9.06 -13.11
CA PHE A 106 -14.19 -8.75 -12.01
C PHE A 106 -14.17 -9.86 -10.96
N GLN A 107 -15.33 -10.28 -10.50
CA GLN A 107 -15.45 -11.33 -9.48
C GLN A 107 -14.94 -12.69 -10.00
N SER A 108 -15.24 -13.05 -11.24
CA SER A 108 -14.72 -14.28 -11.84
C SER A 108 -13.20 -14.33 -11.90
N VAL A 109 -12.57 -13.24 -12.35
CA VAL A 109 -11.10 -13.16 -12.43
C VAL A 109 -10.47 -13.15 -11.03
N LEU A 110 -11.06 -12.43 -10.08
CA LEU A 110 -10.57 -12.41 -8.71
C LEU A 110 -10.67 -13.80 -8.05
N GLU A 111 -11.75 -14.53 -8.28
CA GLU A 111 -11.92 -15.89 -7.79
C GLU A 111 -10.90 -16.86 -8.42
N GLU A 112 -10.65 -16.76 -9.73
CA GLU A 112 -9.61 -17.55 -10.40
C GLU A 112 -8.22 -17.33 -9.77
N VAL A 113 -7.86 -16.05 -9.50
CA VAL A 113 -6.56 -15.71 -8.92
C VAL A 113 -6.42 -16.23 -7.47
N ILE A 114 -7.47 -16.09 -6.65
CA ILE A 114 -7.46 -16.58 -5.26
C ILE A 114 -7.42 -18.09 -5.21
N SER A 115 -8.22 -18.76 -6.06
CA SER A 115 -8.29 -20.23 -6.09
C SER A 115 -7.01 -20.89 -6.62
N ALA A 116 -6.25 -20.18 -7.45
CA ALA A 116 -4.97 -20.69 -7.99
C ALA A 116 -3.84 -20.70 -6.94
N SER A 117 -3.98 -19.92 -5.84
CA SER A 117 -2.95 -19.82 -4.80
C SER A 117 -3.57 -19.68 -3.40
N SER A 118 -3.63 -18.46 -2.91
CA SER A 118 -4.29 -18.07 -1.65
C SER A 118 -4.69 -16.61 -1.73
N LEU A 119 -5.55 -16.14 -0.81
CA LEU A 119 -5.86 -14.70 -0.74
C LEU A 119 -4.59 -13.88 -0.42
N GLU A 120 -3.68 -14.38 0.42
CA GLU A 120 -2.43 -13.68 0.75
C GLU A 120 -1.56 -13.49 -0.50
N GLU A 121 -1.37 -14.52 -1.27
CA GLU A 121 -0.57 -14.46 -2.50
C GLU A 121 -1.27 -13.65 -3.60
N ALA A 122 -2.59 -13.84 -3.77
CA ALA A 122 -3.41 -13.04 -4.68
C ALA A 122 -3.35 -11.54 -4.35
N PHE A 123 -3.39 -11.19 -3.07
CA PHE A 123 -3.32 -9.81 -2.62
C PHE A 123 -1.94 -9.21 -2.90
N SER A 124 -0.87 -9.88 -2.49
CA SER A 124 0.50 -9.35 -2.64
C SER A 124 0.98 -9.30 -4.09
N GLU A 125 0.64 -10.29 -4.91
CA GLU A 125 1.20 -10.41 -6.26
C GLU A 125 0.27 -9.93 -7.38
N CYS A 126 -1.04 -9.80 -7.10
CA CYS A 126 -2.00 -9.33 -8.09
C CYS A 126 -2.69 -8.03 -7.67
N LEU A 127 -3.27 -7.96 -6.45
CA LEU A 127 -4.05 -6.80 -6.04
C LEU A 127 -3.20 -5.58 -5.68
N ILE A 128 -2.05 -5.73 -5.01
CA ILE A 128 -1.16 -4.59 -4.75
C ILE A 128 -0.72 -3.93 -6.05
N PRO A 129 -0.15 -4.63 -7.06
CA PRO A 129 0.18 -4.02 -8.35
C PRO A 129 -1.04 -3.45 -9.10
N PHE A 130 -2.21 -4.05 -8.93
CA PHE A 130 -3.46 -3.54 -9.48
C PHE A 130 -3.84 -2.19 -8.84
N PHE A 131 -3.77 -2.06 -7.50
CA PHE A 131 -4.02 -0.78 -6.81
C PHE A 131 -3.01 0.31 -7.18
N GLU A 132 -1.73 -0.04 -7.34
CA GLU A 132 -0.71 0.91 -7.81
C GLU A 132 -1.09 1.47 -9.19
N ARG A 133 -1.58 0.60 -10.09
CA ARG A 133 -2.04 1.00 -11.41
C ARG A 133 -3.31 1.87 -11.35
N ILE A 134 -4.26 1.53 -10.49
CA ILE A 134 -5.45 2.36 -10.22
C ILE A 134 -5.03 3.76 -9.75
N GLY A 135 -4.07 3.85 -8.83
CA GLY A 135 -3.52 5.14 -8.36
C GLY A 135 -2.99 6.00 -9.51
N VAL A 136 -2.26 5.41 -10.44
CA VAL A 136 -1.78 6.11 -11.65
C VAL A 136 -2.95 6.53 -12.56
N MET A 137 -3.94 5.64 -12.79
CA MET A 137 -5.11 5.94 -13.62
C MET A 137 -5.97 7.05 -13.01
N TRP A 138 -6.04 7.13 -11.69
CA TRP A 138 -6.66 8.23 -10.96
C TRP A 138 -5.95 9.55 -11.21
N LEU A 139 -4.62 9.59 -11.07
CA LEU A 139 -3.81 10.78 -11.27
C LEU A 139 -3.89 11.32 -12.71
N THR A 140 -4.00 10.42 -13.69
CA THR A 140 -4.13 10.77 -15.11
C THR A 140 -5.57 11.06 -15.53
N GLY A 141 -6.54 10.96 -14.62
CA GLY A 141 -7.96 11.15 -14.93
C GLY A 141 -8.55 10.08 -15.87
N THR A 142 -7.89 8.94 -16.00
CA THR A 142 -8.35 7.82 -16.85
C THR A 142 -9.53 7.09 -16.22
N ILE A 143 -9.65 7.12 -14.90
CA ILE A 143 -10.81 6.61 -14.16
C ILE A 143 -11.41 7.71 -13.28
N ASN A 144 -12.67 7.55 -12.93
CA ASN A 144 -13.42 8.46 -12.07
C ASN A 144 -13.64 7.84 -10.67
N PRO A 145 -14.09 8.64 -9.67
CA PRO A 145 -14.35 8.14 -8.31
C PRO A 145 -15.33 6.97 -8.25
N ALA A 146 -16.35 6.95 -9.11
CA ALA A 146 -17.34 5.88 -9.08
C ALA A 146 -16.76 4.53 -9.50
N GLN A 147 -15.86 4.52 -10.48
CA GLN A 147 -15.15 3.31 -10.92
C GLN A 147 -14.20 2.80 -9.83
N GLU A 148 -13.45 3.69 -9.19
CA GLU A 148 -12.57 3.33 -8.07
C GLU A 148 -13.37 2.76 -6.89
N HIS A 149 -14.44 3.43 -6.46
CA HIS A 149 -15.32 2.96 -5.39
C HIS A 149 -15.99 1.62 -5.72
N PHE A 150 -16.44 1.43 -6.96
CA PHE A 150 -17.03 0.17 -7.42
C PHE A 150 -16.07 -1.00 -7.17
N ILE A 151 -14.82 -0.90 -7.64
CA ILE A 151 -13.83 -1.96 -7.50
C ILE A 151 -13.38 -2.13 -6.05
N SER A 152 -13.15 -1.04 -5.34
CA SER A 152 -12.74 -1.07 -3.93
C SER A 152 -13.76 -1.78 -3.07
N ASN A 153 -15.06 -1.57 -3.33
CA ASN A 153 -16.13 -2.27 -2.64
C ASN A 153 -16.16 -3.77 -2.96
N LEU A 154 -15.94 -4.18 -4.22
CA LEU A 154 -15.91 -5.60 -4.58
C LEU A 154 -14.74 -6.34 -3.90
N ILE A 155 -13.55 -5.73 -3.89
CA ILE A 155 -12.39 -6.30 -3.19
C ILE A 155 -12.63 -6.35 -1.67
N ARG A 156 -13.18 -5.28 -1.11
CA ARG A 156 -13.56 -5.20 0.31
C ARG A 156 -14.51 -6.33 0.70
N GLN A 157 -15.59 -6.52 -0.05
CA GLN A 157 -16.55 -7.61 0.17
C GLN A 157 -15.86 -8.99 0.12
N LYS A 158 -14.98 -9.22 -0.85
CA LYS A 158 -14.27 -10.49 -0.97
C LYS A 158 -13.38 -10.75 0.24
N ILE A 159 -12.62 -9.77 0.71
CA ILE A 159 -11.76 -9.93 1.90
C ILE A 159 -12.60 -10.22 3.14
N ILE A 160 -13.74 -9.53 3.33
CA ILE A 160 -14.65 -9.76 4.46
C ILE A 160 -15.19 -11.19 4.44
N VAL A 161 -15.61 -11.68 3.27
CA VAL A 161 -16.06 -13.07 3.13
C VAL A 161 -14.95 -14.08 3.47
N GLU A 162 -13.72 -13.81 3.06
CA GLU A 162 -12.59 -14.69 3.39
C GLU A 162 -12.25 -14.65 4.89
N ILE A 163 -12.41 -13.49 5.55
CA ILE A 163 -12.27 -13.37 7.01
C ILE A 163 -13.37 -14.18 7.73
N ASP A 164 -14.62 -14.10 7.26
CA ASP A 164 -15.76 -14.78 7.87
C ASP A 164 -15.65 -16.32 7.82
N LYS A 165 -14.99 -16.84 6.78
CA LYS A 165 -14.68 -18.29 6.67
C LYS A 165 -13.66 -18.77 7.70
N LEU A 166 -12.87 -17.90 8.30
CA LEU A 166 -11.86 -18.27 9.26
C LEU A 166 -12.48 -18.52 10.65
N PRO A 167 -12.00 -19.54 11.38
CA PRO A 167 -12.49 -19.76 12.75
C PRO A 167 -12.17 -18.55 13.62
N ILE A 168 -13.08 -18.22 14.55
CA ILE A 168 -12.80 -17.23 15.58
C ILE A 168 -11.81 -17.86 16.56
N PRO A 169 -10.58 -17.32 16.72
CA PRO A 169 -9.62 -17.85 17.67
C PRO A 169 -10.18 -17.79 19.09
N GLU A 170 -9.84 -18.79 19.91
CA GLU A 170 -10.21 -18.77 21.31
C GLU A 170 -9.63 -17.52 22.00
N ARG A 171 -10.45 -16.89 22.86
CA ARG A 171 -10.03 -15.69 23.62
C ARG A 171 -9.12 -16.09 24.79
N LYS A 172 -7.93 -16.63 24.48
CA LYS A 172 -6.91 -17.00 25.50
C LYS A 172 -5.98 -15.85 25.83
N GLU A 173 -5.85 -14.88 24.92
CA GLU A 173 -4.92 -13.76 25.02
C GLU A 173 -5.63 -12.42 24.82
N ALA A 174 -4.96 -11.32 25.16
CA ALA A 174 -5.43 -9.98 24.87
C ALA A 174 -5.59 -9.79 23.34
N PRO A 175 -6.63 -9.10 22.86
CA PRO A 175 -6.86 -8.92 21.44
C PRO A 175 -5.80 -8.03 20.80
N ILE A 176 -5.59 -8.21 19.50
CA ILE A 176 -4.93 -7.24 18.64
C ILE A 176 -5.99 -6.29 18.12
N LEU A 177 -5.83 -4.99 18.38
CA LEU A 177 -6.80 -3.98 18.00
C LEU A 177 -6.41 -3.36 16.66
N LEU A 178 -7.27 -3.49 15.65
CA LEU A 178 -7.06 -2.92 14.31
C LEU A 178 -7.96 -1.71 14.12
N TYR A 179 -7.38 -0.57 13.71
CA TYR A 179 -8.13 0.66 13.49
C TYR A 179 -7.48 1.55 12.44
N LEU A 180 -8.27 2.44 11.84
CA LEU A 180 -7.78 3.60 11.10
C LEU A 180 -8.15 4.87 11.85
N PRO A 181 -7.26 5.87 11.92
CA PRO A 181 -7.55 7.12 12.60
C PRO A 181 -8.65 7.91 11.90
N GLU A 182 -9.18 8.92 12.58
CA GLU A 182 -10.18 9.81 12.02
C GLU A 182 -9.74 10.38 10.68
N HIS A 183 -10.66 10.38 9.70
CA HIS A 183 -10.46 10.79 8.29
C HIS A 183 -9.59 9.85 7.44
N GLU A 184 -9.16 8.69 7.94
CA GLU A 184 -8.58 7.64 7.11
C GLU A 184 -9.65 6.60 6.73
N TRP A 185 -9.92 6.51 5.42
CA TRP A 185 -10.99 5.68 4.86
C TRP A 185 -10.49 4.46 4.08
N HIS A 186 -9.18 4.36 3.83
CA HIS A 186 -8.57 3.33 3.00
C HIS A 186 -8.39 2.02 3.77
N GLU A 187 -9.49 1.32 4.06
CA GLU A 187 -9.48 0.17 4.98
C GLU A 187 -9.06 -1.16 4.36
N ILE A 188 -8.92 -1.28 3.03
CA ILE A 188 -8.59 -2.55 2.37
C ILE A 188 -7.29 -3.15 2.93
N GLY A 189 -6.26 -2.35 3.12
CA GLY A 189 -5.01 -2.78 3.71
C GLY A 189 -5.17 -3.28 5.16
N LEU A 190 -6.00 -2.60 5.94
CA LEU A 190 -6.28 -2.98 7.32
C LEU A 190 -7.11 -4.27 7.40
N LEU A 191 -8.12 -4.43 6.53
CA LEU A 191 -8.89 -5.68 6.40
C LEU A 191 -7.97 -6.84 6.01
N PHE A 192 -7.03 -6.60 5.09
CA PHE A 192 -6.06 -7.62 4.74
C PHE A 192 -5.15 -7.99 5.91
N TYR A 193 -4.70 -7.02 6.73
CA TYR A 193 -3.99 -7.32 7.97
C TYR A 193 -4.84 -8.17 8.92
N GLN A 194 -6.14 -7.87 9.06
CA GLN A 194 -7.04 -8.70 9.87
C GLN A 194 -7.12 -10.12 9.35
N TYR A 195 -7.26 -10.30 8.02
CA TYR A 195 -7.27 -11.64 7.42
C TYR A 195 -5.99 -12.41 7.77
N ILE A 196 -4.82 -11.80 7.57
CA ILE A 196 -3.52 -12.41 7.87
C ILE A 196 -3.40 -12.80 9.35
N LEU A 197 -3.78 -11.92 10.24
CA LEU A 197 -3.71 -12.20 11.68
C LEU A 197 -4.66 -13.35 12.08
N ARG A 198 -5.89 -13.34 11.58
CA ARG A 198 -6.88 -14.38 11.84
C ARG A 198 -6.49 -15.73 11.25
N SER A 199 -5.96 -15.77 10.03
CA SER A 199 -5.46 -17.00 9.40
C SER A 199 -4.27 -17.60 10.15
N ASN A 200 -3.53 -16.79 10.91
CA ASN A 200 -2.46 -17.21 11.83
C ASN A 200 -2.95 -17.55 13.26
N GLY A 201 -4.26 -17.63 13.48
CA GLY A 201 -4.87 -17.99 14.77
C GLY A 201 -4.81 -16.88 15.83
N LEU A 202 -4.53 -15.63 15.44
CA LEU A 202 -4.42 -14.50 16.35
C LEU A 202 -5.80 -13.85 16.58
N TYR A 203 -6.10 -13.54 17.83
CA TYR A 203 -7.39 -12.94 18.20
C TYR A 203 -7.39 -11.43 17.93
N THR A 204 -8.32 -10.97 17.11
CA THR A 204 -8.37 -9.59 16.62
C THR A 204 -9.68 -8.91 16.93
N PHE A 205 -9.63 -7.61 17.26
CA PHE A 205 -10.76 -6.69 17.22
C PHE A 205 -10.56 -5.68 16.12
N TYR A 206 -11.49 -5.67 15.18
CA TYR A 206 -11.49 -4.75 14.05
C TYR A 206 -12.46 -3.59 14.34
N LEU A 207 -11.91 -2.39 14.53
CA LEU A 207 -12.70 -1.18 14.80
C LEU A 207 -13.03 -0.40 13.51
N GLY A 208 -12.36 -0.74 12.42
CA GLY A 208 -12.66 -0.16 11.11
C GLY A 208 -12.02 1.19 10.86
N GLN A 209 -12.62 1.90 9.92
CA GLN A 209 -12.16 3.16 9.37
C GLN A 209 -12.64 4.37 10.17
N SER A 210 -11.89 5.47 10.08
CA SER A 210 -12.26 6.80 10.59
C SER A 210 -12.69 6.79 12.06
N LEU A 211 -11.91 6.15 12.92
CA LEU A 211 -12.19 6.07 14.35
C LEU A 211 -11.72 7.35 15.07
N PRO A 212 -12.61 8.07 15.78
CA PRO A 212 -12.21 9.20 16.62
C PRO A 212 -11.22 8.78 17.72
N TYR A 213 -10.26 9.66 18.05
CA TYR A 213 -9.23 9.37 19.03
C TYR A 213 -9.78 8.97 20.41
N ASP A 214 -10.81 9.67 20.90
CA ASP A 214 -11.43 9.37 22.20
C ASP A 214 -12.09 7.98 22.22
N ALA A 215 -12.69 7.55 21.10
CA ALA A 215 -13.24 6.21 20.95
C ALA A 215 -12.16 5.13 20.93
N LEU A 216 -11.00 5.42 20.33
CA LEU A 216 -9.84 4.55 20.40
C LEU A 216 -9.37 4.39 21.86
N VAL A 217 -9.22 5.49 22.61
CA VAL A 217 -8.81 5.48 24.02
C VAL A 217 -9.74 4.60 24.86
N LEU A 218 -11.05 4.82 24.77
CA LEU A 218 -12.05 4.00 25.47
C LEU A 218 -11.97 2.51 25.09
N SER A 219 -11.69 2.23 23.84
CA SER A 219 -11.54 0.84 23.36
C SER A 219 -10.28 0.18 23.92
N ILE A 220 -9.16 0.89 24.01
CA ILE A 220 -7.92 0.41 24.63
C ILE A 220 -8.13 0.11 26.11
N GLU A 221 -8.72 1.05 26.86
CA GLU A 221 -8.98 0.89 28.30
C GLU A 221 -9.88 -0.32 28.58
N LYS A 222 -10.91 -0.52 27.76
CA LYS A 222 -11.87 -1.61 27.89
C LYS A 222 -11.30 -2.97 27.54
N THR A 223 -10.50 -3.05 26.45
CA THR A 223 -10.06 -4.33 25.88
C THR A 223 -8.68 -4.75 26.34
N LYS A 224 -7.87 -3.81 26.79
CA LYS A 224 -6.46 -4.00 27.18
C LYS A 224 -5.69 -4.82 26.13
N PRO A 225 -5.58 -4.27 24.88
CA PRO A 225 -5.06 -5.04 23.77
C PRO A 225 -3.57 -5.36 23.92
N LEU A 226 -3.13 -6.45 23.29
CA LEU A 226 -1.73 -6.83 23.18
C LEU A 226 -0.91 -5.77 22.42
N CYS A 227 -1.49 -5.26 21.34
CA CYS A 227 -0.94 -4.18 20.52
C CYS A 227 -2.03 -3.54 19.66
N LEU A 228 -1.69 -2.38 19.08
CA LEU A 228 -2.48 -1.72 18.06
C LEU A 228 -1.87 -1.98 16.68
N VAL A 229 -2.73 -2.13 15.68
CA VAL A 229 -2.33 -2.23 14.26
C VAL A 229 -3.10 -1.17 13.47
N THR A 230 -2.38 -0.37 12.69
CA THR A 230 -2.98 0.67 11.84
C THR A 230 -2.28 0.77 10.48
N SER A 231 -2.94 1.38 9.49
CA SER A 231 -2.41 1.60 8.15
C SER A 231 -2.85 2.96 7.62
N TRP A 232 -1.91 3.81 7.22
CA TRP A 232 -2.22 5.18 6.81
C TRP A 232 -1.83 5.40 5.35
N LEU A 233 -2.81 5.73 4.52
CA LEU A 233 -2.65 5.98 3.08
C LEU A 233 -3.01 7.40 2.67
N THR A 234 -4.03 8.02 3.30
CA THR A 234 -4.39 9.42 3.08
C THR A 234 -3.21 10.33 3.40
N SER A 235 -2.92 11.25 2.50
CA SER A 235 -1.82 12.23 2.71
C SER A 235 -2.03 13.01 4.01
N ILE A 236 -1.01 12.99 4.87
CA ILE A 236 -1.02 13.65 6.19
C ILE A 236 0.19 14.55 6.35
N ASP A 237 0.04 15.56 7.19
CA ASP A 237 1.18 16.36 7.66
C ASP A 237 2.02 15.53 8.66
N GLY A 238 3.35 15.56 8.48
CA GLY A 238 4.27 14.85 9.37
C GLY A 238 4.21 15.33 10.82
N ALA A 239 3.93 16.60 11.06
CA ALA A 239 3.75 17.15 12.42
C ALA A 239 2.48 16.59 13.07
N PHE A 240 1.39 16.43 12.32
CA PHE A 240 0.18 15.78 12.80
C PHE A 240 0.45 14.31 13.16
N ALA A 241 1.08 13.55 12.28
CA ALA A 241 1.41 12.14 12.55
C ALA A 241 2.28 12.01 13.81
N GLN A 242 3.30 12.87 13.94
CA GLN A 242 4.18 12.89 15.10
C GLN A 242 3.42 13.20 16.41
N SER A 243 2.53 14.19 16.37
CA SER A 243 1.70 14.58 17.52
C SER A 243 0.75 13.47 17.92
N TYR A 244 0.06 12.87 16.96
CA TYR A 244 -0.88 11.78 17.19
C TYR A 244 -0.22 10.60 17.90
N PHE A 245 0.89 10.09 17.37
CA PHE A 245 1.58 8.96 17.97
C PHE A 245 2.29 9.33 19.28
N ALA A 246 2.75 10.59 19.44
CA ALA A 246 3.31 11.06 20.72
C ALA A 246 2.25 11.06 21.82
N GLN A 247 1.03 11.56 21.51
CA GLN A 247 -0.09 11.53 22.45
C GLN A 247 -0.45 10.10 22.85
N LEU A 248 -0.57 9.21 21.88
CA LEU A 248 -0.93 7.81 22.10
C LEU A 248 0.11 7.07 22.97
N THR A 249 1.39 7.21 22.65
CA THR A 249 2.48 6.55 23.41
C THR A 249 2.74 7.18 24.78
N THR A 250 2.37 8.45 24.97
CA THR A 250 2.41 9.09 26.30
C THR A 250 1.27 8.57 27.19
N GLN A 251 0.08 8.42 26.64
CA GLN A 251 -1.09 7.93 27.36
C GLN A 251 -1.00 6.42 27.65
N PHE A 252 -0.40 5.65 26.76
CA PHE A 252 -0.23 4.19 26.87
C PHE A 252 1.23 3.77 26.61
N PRO A 253 2.15 4.04 27.55
CA PRO A 253 3.59 3.86 27.33
C PRO A 253 4.01 2.40 27.06
N ASP A 254 3.30 1.43 27.61
CA ASP A 254 3.58 0.00 27.45
C ASP A 254 2.88 -0.63 26.25
N LEU A 255 2.00 0.11 25.56
CA LEU A 255 1.23 -0.39 24.44
C LEU A 255 1.99 -0.23 23.12
N ARG A 256 2.30 -1.34 22.48
CA ARG A 256 2.96 -1.34 21.18
C ARG A 256 2.01 -0.90 20.08
N VAL A 257 2.51 -0.04 19.16
CA VAL A 257 1.80 0.41 17.98
C VAL A 257 2.54 -0.05 16.74
N LEU A 258 1.92 -0.96 15.98
CA LEU A 258 2.41 -1.45 14.69
C LEU A 258 1.72 -0.67 13.58
N ALA A 259 2.47 0.06 12.79
CA ALA A 259 1.89 0.94 11.76
C ALA A 259 2.49 0.68 10.39
N GLY A 260 1.62 0.55 9.39
CA GLY A 260 1.97 0.40 7.98
C GLY A 260 1.34 1.48 7.11
N GLY A 261 1.42 1.30 5.80
CA GLY A 261 0.90 2.23 4.79
C GLY A 261 1.93 3.26 4.33
N ALA A 262 1.67 3.82 3.14
CA ALA A 262 2.61 4.69 2.45
C ALA A 262 2.99 5.94 3.25
N GLN A 263 2.02 6.55 3.96
CA GLN A 263 2.27 7.77 4.75
C GLN A 263 3.16 7.51 5.97
N ILE A 264 3.02 6.36 6.61
CA ILE A 264 3.92 5.96 7.71
C ILE A 264 5.35 5.80 7.19
N GLY A 265 5.53 5.18 6.02
CA GLY A 265 6.84 5.05 5.38
C GLY A 265 7.48 6.40 5.05
N ILE A 266 6.70 7.35 4.52
CA ILE A 266 7.17 8.71 4.20
C ILE A 266 7.66 9.45 5.45
N HIS A 267 6.97 9.30 6.58
CA HIS A 267 7.26 9.99 7.83
C HIS A 267 8.07 9.15 8.83
N GLN A 268 8.62 8.01 8.40
CA GLN A 268 9.31 7.06 9.28
C GLN A 268 10.36 7.73 10.19
N ALA A 269 11.15 8.67 9.67
CA ALA A 269 12.18 9.37 10.44
C ALA A 269 11.63 10.19 11.62
N LEU A 270 10.41 10.74 11.50
CA LEU A 270 9.72 11.49 12.55
C LEU A 270 9.05 10.60 13.59
N LEU A 271 8.76 9.36 13.23
CA LEU A 271 8.00 8.40 14.03
C LEU A 271 8.87 7.38 14.75
N GLN A 272 10.20 7.46 14.60
CA GLN A 272 11.15 6.60 15.31
C GLN A 272 10.89 6.63 16.82
N ASN A 273 10.97 5.44 17.44
CA ASN A 273 10.72 5.23 18.87
C ASN A 273 9.27 5.43 19.35
N LYS A 274 8.32 5.73 18.45
CA LYS A 274 6.90 5.88 18.80
C LYS A 274 6.06 4.71 18.27
N ILE A 275 6.46 4.17 17.14
CA ILE A 275 5.78 3.07 16.48
C ILE A 275 6.80 2.06 15.94
N THR A 276 6.31 0.85 15.66
CA THR A 276 7.05 -0.14 14.86
C THR A 276 6.49 -0.14 13.45
N LEU A 277 7.35 0.14 12.46
CA LEU A 277 6.96 0.11 11.06
C LEU A 277 6.71 -1.32 10.60
N VAL A 278 5.57 -1.56 9.97
CA VAL A 278 5.21 -2.81 9.30
C VAL A 278 5.45 -2.67 7.80
N LYS A 279 6.40 -3.44 7.26
CA LYS A 279 6.76 -3.39 5.83
C LYS A 279 5.98 -4.40 5.00
N ASN A 280 5.58 -5.53 5.60
CA ASN A 280 4.84 -6.60 4.95
C ASN A 280 4.11 -7.48 5.97
N THR A 281 3.25 -8.38 5.49
CA THR A 281 2.43 -9.26 6.31
C THR A 281 3.22 -10.28 7.13
N LYS A 282 4.32 -10.80 6.60
CA LYS A 282 5.19 -11.75 7.32
C LYS A 282 5.83 -11.08 8.53
N GLU A 283 6.34 -9.85 8.34
CA GLU A 283 6.90 -9.04 9.42
C GLU A 283 5.83 -8.70 10.46
N LEU A 284 4.59 -8.37 10.06
CA LEU A 284 3.48 -8.12 10.98
C LEU A 284 3.24 -9.30 11.91
N VAL A 285 3.12 -10.51 11.37
CA VAL A 285 2.91 -11.74 12.15
C VAL A 285 4.09 -12.01 13.09
N GLN A 286 5.31 -11.87 12.58
CA GLN A 286 6.53 -12.08 13.37
C GLN A 286 6.64 -11.09 14.54
N LEU A 287 6.42 -9.80 14.30
CA LEU A 287 6.45 -8.76 15.35
C LEU A 287 5.43 -9.01 16.46
N ILE A 288 4.31 -9.67 16.16
CA ILE A 288 3.30 -10.00 17.16
C ILE A 288 3.66 -11.27 17.95
N LYS A 289 4.12 -12.32 17.25
CA LYS A 289 4.47 -13.61 17.87
C LYS A 289 5.78 -13.56 18.67
N GLU A 290 6.73 -12.70 18.27
CA GLU A 290 8.07 -12.61 18.84
C GLU A 290 8.37 -11.16 19.32
N PRO A 291 7.73 -10.69 20.40
CA PRO A 291 7.88 -9.31 20.86
C PRO A 291 9.31 -8.92 21.30
N HIS A 292 10.20 -9.86 21.50
CA HIS A 292 11.57 -9.65 22.03
C HIS A 292 12.62 -9.31 20.97
N LEU A 293 12.33 -9.43 19.66
CA LEU A 293 13.30 -9.18 18.59
C LEU A 293 13.70 -7.70 18.41
N GLN A 294 12.97 -6.76 19.00
CA GLN A 294 13.27 -5.32 18.88
C GLN A 294 14.41 -4.81 19.77
N SER A 295 14.80 -5.55 20.78
CA SER A 295 15.89 -5.14 21.69
C SER A 295 17.29 -5.18 21.05
N SER A 296 17.45 -5.85 19.90
CA SER A 296 18.74 -6.11 19.26
C SER A 296 19.09 -5.18 18.09
N GLN A 297 18.18 -4.31 17.66
CA GLN A 297 18.43 -3.37 16.52
C GLN A 297 18.62 -1.91 16.95
N ALA A 298 18.63 -1.65 18.26
CA ALA A 298 18.81 -0.32 18.84
C ALA A 298 20.17 -0.15 19.55
N GLN A 299 21.19 -0.94 19.15
CA GLN A 299 22.58 -0.74 19.57
C GLN A 299 23.46 -0.36 18.41
#